data_9a2ec4271faa471933132a914c5bdfd7
#
_entry.id   9a2ec4271faa471933132a914c5bdfd7
#
_cell.length_a   1.000
_cell.length_b   1.000
_cell.length_c   1.000
_cell.angle_alpha   90.00
_cell.angle_beta   90.00
_cell.angle_gamma   90.00
#
_symmetry.space_group_name_H-M   'P 1'
#
loop_
_entity.id
_entity.type
_entity.pdbx_description
1 polymer ?
#
loop_
_entity_poly.entity_id
_entity_poly.type
_entity_poly.pdbx_seq_one_letter_code
_entity_poly.pdbx_strand_id
1 'polypeptide(L)'
;MNNMIKKLILLILIFIIVLIGINIYTSLINTHSKEYESDIISKSNAKTLEIYNHRITNLSERSGNDVTAIVKMKNTSNLNIGQIVVYYDELDRNNKVVSDSKMDMDITLSPKEVMQVQFTPKDYTDTIEITGYTYIVEDCYVQVSLKDNEVKILENKEYLENSKNYEVMSINKVSKNRIAKNELIFVAEIKNISQKNLGNIVLKVAEINKNKEIVKIDHIIYNSILKPEEEGEIVTSLYNSNYDVKILGYTYDDMENKSNIDIDLITHK
;
A
#
# COMPACT_ATOMS: atom_id res chain seq x y z
N MET A 1 44.47 28.08 -39.00
CA MET A 1 43.74 26.85 -38.69
C MET A 1 42.35 26.93 -39.32
N ASN A 2 42.06 26.02 -40.22
CA ASN A 2 40.90 26.06 -41.12
C ASN A 2 39.60 26.04 -40.31
N ASN A 3 38.57 26.84 -40.68
CA ASN A 3 37.30 26.96 -39.97
C ASN A 3 36.59 25.59 -39.79
N MET A 4 36.87 24.67 -40.70
CA MET A 4 36.37 23.30 -40.66
C MET A 4 36.97 22.49 -39.49
N ILE A 5 38.26 22.64 -39.24
CA ILE A 5 38.96 21.94 -38.13
C ILE A 5 38.49 22.47 -36.79
N LYS A 6 38.24 23.78 -36.65
CA LYS A 6 37.66 24.34 -35.40
C LYS A 6 36.27 23.81 -35.10
N LYS A 7 35.42 23.69 -36.12
CA LYS A 7 34.07 23.11 -35.98
C LYS A 7 34.10 21.62 -35.60
N LEU A 8 35.02 20.85 -36.20
CA LEU A 8 35.21 19.44 -35.85
C LEU A 8 35.70 19.25 -34.43
N ILE A 9 36.65 20.04 -33.97
CA ILE A 9 37.15 20.01 -32.56
C ILE A 9 36.02 20.36 -31.59
N LEU A 10 35.21 21.37 -31.88
CA LEU A 10 34.06 21.75 -31.07
C LEU A 10 33.02 20.63 -30.96
N LEU A 11 32.74 19.95 -32.07
CA LEU A 11 31.79 18.81 -32.09
C LEU A 11 32.29 17.62 -31.25
N ILE A 12 33.60 17.31 -31.32
CA ILE A 12 34.21 16.25 -30.50
C ILE A 12 34.15 16.61 -29.02
N LEU A 13 34.42 17.88 -28.67
CA LEU A 13 34.33 18.36 -27.29
C LEU A 13 32.90 18.23 -26.72
N ILE A 14 31.88 18.62 -27.48
CA ILE A 14 30.49 18.49 -27.11
C ILE A 14 30.14 17.00 -26.87
N PHE A 15 30.57 16.12 -27.79
CA PHE A 15 30.32 14.67 -27.67
C PHE A 15 30.96 14.06 -26.42
N ILE A 16 32.19 14.48 -26.08
CA ILE A 16 32.88 14.05 -24.85
C ILE A 16 32.14 14.54 -23.59
N ILE A 17 31.66 15.79 -23.58
CA ILE A 17 30.89 16.34 -22.46
C ILE A 17 29.58 15.58 -22.24
N VAL A 18 28.89 15.23 -23.34
CA VAL A 18 27.64 14.42 -23.28
C VAL A 18 27.93 13.02 -22.75
N LEU A 19 29.01 12.36 -23.21
CA LEU A 19 29.40 11.03 -22.70
C LEU A 19 29.76 11.06 -21.21
N ILE A 20 30.48 12.11 -20.75
CA ILE A 20 30.80 12.28 -19.33
C ILE A 20 29.51 12.52 -18.53
N GLY A 21 28.58 13.34 -19.03
CA GLY A 21 27.29 13.59 -18.41
C GLY A 21 26.45 12.32 -18.27
N ILE A 22 26.40 11.47 -19.29
CA ILE A 22 25.71 10.18 -19.27
C ILE A 22 26.37 9.24 -18.24
N ASN A 23 27.70 9.16 -18.19
CA ASN A 23 28.41 8.32 -17.22
C ASN A 23 28.20 8.78 -15.77
N ILE A 24 28.20 10.10 -15.53
CA ILE A 24 27.91 10.66 -14.20
C ILE A 24 26.45 10.37 -13.80
N TYR A 25 25.52 10.53 -14.73
CA TYR A 25 24.08 10.26 -14.51
C TYR A 25 23.84 8.77 -14.22
N THR A 26 24.43 7.87 -15.01
CA THR A 26 24.32 6.41 -14.76
C THR A 26 25.03 5.99 -13.47
N SER A 27 26.17 6.62 -13.11
CA SER A 27 26.84 6.39 -11.83
C SER A 27 26.01 6.88 -10.66
N LEU A 28 25.36 8.04 -10.76
CA LEU A 28 24.45 8.57 -9.72
C LEU A 28 23.22 7.68 -9.54
N ILE A 29 22.65 7.15 -10.63
CA ILE A 29 21.53 6.20 -10.55
C ILE A 29 21.99 4.89 -9.91
N ASN A 30 23.16 4.37 -10.27
CA ASN A 30 23.68 3.11 -9.72
C ASN A 30 24.16 3.25 -8.26
N THR A 31 24.53 4.45 -7.78
CA THR A 31 24.87 4.68 -6.36
C THR A 31 23.66 4.75 -5.45
N HIS A 32 22.45 4.92 -6.01
CA HIS A 32 21.21 4.95 -5.21
C HIS A 32 20.52 3.59 -5.06
N SER A 33 21.05 2.52 -5.65
CA SER A 33 20.52 1.17 -5.50
C SER A 33 21.49 0.23 -4.81
N LYS A 34 22.12 0.66 -3.72
CA LYS A 34 22.79 -0.29 -2.85
C LYS A 34 21.69 -1.15 -2.22
N GLU A 35 21.71 -2.42 -2.56
CA GLU A 35 20.78 -3.38 -2.02
C GLU A 35 20.88 -3.38 -0.49
N TYR A 36 19.74 -3.24 0.18
CA TYR A 36 19.69 -3.21 1.64
C TYR A 36 19.72 -4.65 2.16
N GLU A 37 20.68 -4.95 3.03
CA GLU A 37 20.71 -6.21 3.76
C GLU A 37 19.90 -6.06 5.04
N SER A 38 18.74 -6.71 5.07
CA SER A 38 17.84 -6.71 6.22
C SER A 38 17.99 -7.99 7.01
N ASP A 39 17.98 -7.86 8.34
CA ASP A 39 17.93 -9.00 9.26
C ASP A 39 16.52 -9.65 9.30
N ILE A 40 15.51 -8.96 8.81
CA ILE A 40 14.10 -9.35 8.91
C ILE A 40 13.66 -10.15 7.68
N ILE A 41 14.08 -9.71 6.48
CA ILE A 41 13.69 -10.32 5.23
C ILE A 41 14.87 -10.49 4.29
N SER A 42 14.94 -11.63 3.64
CA SER A 42 15.95 -11.97 2.63
C SER A 42 15.28 -12.24 1.28
N LYS A 43 16.03 -12.20 0.18
CA LYS A 43 15.52 -12.50 -1.16
C LYS A 43 14.84 -13.86 -1.25
N SER A 44 15.30 -14.84 -0.48
CA SER A 44 14.77 -16.20 -0.51
C SER A 44 13.37 -16.31 0.11
N ASN A 45 13.02 -15.43 1.06
CA ASN A 45 11.72 -15.43 1.74
C ASN A 45 10.85 -14.19 1.42
N ALA A 46 11.30 -13.33 0.51
CA ALA A 46 10.59 -12.10 0.16
C ALA A 46 9.36 -12.29 -0.75
N LYS A 47 9.18 -13.48 -1.35
CA LYS A 47 7.96 -13.80 -2.08
C LYS A 47 6.85 -14.21 -1.12
N THR A 48 6.31 -13.22 -0.42
CA THR A 48 5.37 -13.39 0.69
C THR A 48 3.91 -13.38 0.30
N LEU A 49 3.58 -12.88 -0.91
CA LEU A 49 2.21 -12.84 -1.40
C LEU A 49 1.95 -14.00 -2.37
N GLU A 50 1.01 -14.86 -2.00
CA GLU A 50 0.37 -15.79 -2.91
C GLU A 50 -0.85 -15.10 -3.54
N ILE A 51 -0.78 -14.81 -4.84
CA ILE A 51 -1.87 -14.18 -5.59
C ILE A 51 -2.56 -15.26 -6.41
N TYR A 52 -3.85 -15.45 -6.18
CA TYR A 52 -4.64 -16.53 -6.78
C TYR A 52 -6.06 -16.08 -7.09
N ASN A 53 -6.81 -16.91 -7.82
CA ASN A 53 -8.20 -16.65 -8.20
C ASN A 53 -8.43 -15.27 -8.84
N HIS A 54 -7.46 -14.80 -9.65
CA HIS A 54 -7.70 -13.65 -10.48
C HIS A 54 -8.63 -14.03 -11.63
N ARG A 55 -9.73 -13.31 -11.76
CA ARG A 55 -10.73 -13.56 -12.81
C ARG A 55 -11.46 -12.28 -13.18
N ILE A 56 -11.91 -12.24 -14.41
CA ILE A 56 -12.83 -11.22 -14.90
C ILE A 56 -14.24 -11.79 -14.88
N THR A 57 -15.18 -11.05 -14.32
CA THR A 57 -16.60 -11.41 -14.29
C THR A 57 -17.42 -10.26 -14.87
N ASN A 58 -18.33 -10.58 -15.77
CA ASN A 58 -19.35 -9.64 -16.21
C ASN A 58 -20.46 -9.61 -15.15
N LEU A 59 -20.66 -8.48 -14.48
CA LEU A 59 -21.69 -8.32 -13.46
C LEU A 59 -23.08 -8.03 -14.06
N SER A 60 -23.21 -7.94 -15.37
CA SER A 60 -24.45 -7.46 -15.99
C SER A 60 -25.27 -8.50 -16.71
N GLU A 61 -26.33 -8.93 -16.04
CA GLU A 61 -27.64 -9.09 -16.70
C GLU A 61 -28.56 -7.86 -16.50
N ARG A 62 -28.15 -6.83 -15.75
CA ARG A 62 -29.07 -5.74 -15.34
C ARG A 62 -28.70 -4.29 -15.67
N SER A 63 -27.48 -3.95 -16.00
CA SER A 63 -27.15 -2.55 -16.36
C SER A 63 -25.75 -2.44 -16.96
N GLY A 64 -25.65 -2.42 -18.29
CA GLY A 64 -24.40 -2.03 -18.98
C GLY A 64 -23.22 -2.99 -18.76
N ASN A 65 -22.20 -2.89 -19.58
CA ASN A 65 -21.01 -3.74 -19.62
C ASN A 65 -20.06 -3.54 -18.42
N ASP A 66 -20.54 -3.64 -17.19
CA ASP A 66 -19.69 -3.52 -15.99
C ASP A 66 -18.90 -4.81 -15.79
N VAL A 67 -17.69 -4.81 -16.33
CA VAL A 67 -16.71 -5.88 -16.14
C VAL A 67 -15.99 -5.63 -14.82
N THR A 68 -15.93 -6.65 -13.96
CA THR A 68 -15.21 -6.57 -12.70
C THR A 68 -14.11 -7.62 -12.66
N ALA A 69 -12.89 -7.19 -12.39
CA ALA A 69 -11.80 -8.07 -12.06
C ALA A 69 -11.78 -8.34 -10.54
N ILE A 70 -11.55 -9.59 -10.17
CA ILE A 70 -11.43 -10.04 -8.79
C ILE A 70 -10.06 -10.67 -8.63
N VAL A 71 -9.31 -10.22 -7.62
CA VAL A 71 -8.00 -10.77 -7.26
C VAL A 71 -8.02 -11.15 -5.79
N LYS A 72 -7.64 -12.38 -5.47
CA LYS A 72 -7.39 -12.83 -4.09
C LYS A 72 -5.89 -12.91 -3.85
N MET A 73 -5.45 -12.43 -2.70
CA MET A 73 -4.08 -12.53 -2.26
C MET A 73 -3.99 -12.96 -0.81
N LYS A 74 -2.92 -13.67 -0.47
CA LYS A 74 -2.66 -14.19 0.87
C LYS A 74 -1.24 -13.87 1.28
N ASN A 75 -1.09 -13.34 2.49
CA ASN A 75 0.23 -13.26 3.11
C ASN A 75 0.67 -14.66 3.56
N THR A 76 1.68 -15.22 2.92
CA THR A 76 2.22 -16.55 3.25
C THR A 76 3.35 -16.52 4.27
N SER A 77 3.88 -15.33 4.59
CA SER A 77 4.94 -15.13 5.57
C SER A 77 4.43 -15.22 7.03
N ASN A 78 5.36 -15.08 7.96
CA ASN A 78 5.08 -14.92 9.38
C ASN A 78 5.20 -13.44 9.83
N LEU A 79 5.36 -12.51 8.89
CA LEU A 79 5.51 -11.09 9.12
C LEU A 79 4.22 -10.35 8.72
N ASN A 80 3.96 -9.23 9.37
CA ASN A 80 2.96 -8.29 8.87
C ASN A 80 3.54 -7.57 7.65
N ILE A 81 2.77 -7.45 6.56
CA ILE A 81 3.17 -6.75 5.35
C ILE A 81 2.14 -5.67 5.04
N GLY A 82 2.60 -4.46 4.80
CA GLY A 82 1.75 -3.28 4.59
C GLY A 82 2.01 -2.58 3.26
N GLN A 83 1.19 -1.59 2.96
CA GLN A 83 1.30 -0.74 1.76
C GLN A 83 1.52 -1.58 0.49
N ILE A 84 0.63 -2.55 0.28
CA ILE A 84 0.79 -3.52 -0.81
C ILE A 84 0.36 -2.88 -2.13
N VAL A 85 1.25 -2.93 -3.13
CA VAL A 85 0.93 -2.55 -4.50
C VAL A 85 1.08 -3.77 -5.40
N VAL A 86 0.04 -4.09 -6.16
CA VAL A 86 0.07 -5.19 -7.14
C VAL A 86 0.10 -4.60 -8.55
N TYR A 87 1.08 -5.01 -9.34
CA TYR A 87 1.23 -4.64 -10.75
C TYR A 87 0.64 -5.73 -11.63
N TYR A 88 -0.07 -5.34 -12.67
CA TYR A 88 -0.68 -6.29 -13.59
C TYR A 88 -0.79 -5.71 -15.01
N ASP A 89 -0.72 -6.60 -15.99
CA ASP A 89 -1.04 -6.30 -17.38
C ASP A 89 -2.50 -6.69 -17.64
N GLU A 90 -3.21 -5.84 -18.33
CA GLU A 90 -4.53 -6.12 -18.88
C GLU A 90 -4.36 -6.62 -20.32
N LEU A 91 -4.92 -7.78 -20.63
CA LEU A 91 -4.72 -8.45 -21.91
C LEU A 91 -6.05 -8.55 -22.67
N ASP A 92 -5.99 -8.35 -23.99
CA ASP A 92 -7.10 -8.63 -24.91
C ASP A 92 -7.24 -10.15 -25.17
N ARG A 93 -8.29 -10.53 -25.91
CA ARG A 93 -8.54 -11.92 -26.30
C ARG A 93 -7.42 -12.58 -27.13
N ASN A 94 -6.46 -11.81 -27.64
CA ASN A 94 -5.30 -12.28 -28.37
C ASN A 94 -4.04 -12.34 -27.48
N ASN A 95 -4.20 -12.18 -26.15
CA ASN A 95 -3.12 -12.07 -25.15
C ASN A 95 -2.17 -10.89 -25.42
N LYS A 96 -2.65 -9.85 -26.09
CA LYS A 96 -1.88 -8.62 -26.27
C LYS A 96 -2.14 -7.68 -25.09
N VAL A 97 -1.07 -7.10 -24.55
CA VAL A 97 -1.17 -6.09 -23.49
C VAL A 97 -1.88 -4.85 -24.06
N VAL A 98 -3.02 -4.51 -23.48
CA VAL A 98 -3.80 -3.30 -23.79
C VAL A 98 -3.53 -2.20 -22.76
N SER A 99 -3.13 -2.55 -21.57
CA SER A 99 -2.71 -1.63 -20.52
C SER A 99 -1.81 -2.32 -19.50
N ASP A 100 -0.85 -1.57 -18.97
CA ASP A 100 -0.18 -1.85 -17.71
C ASP A 100 -0.85 -1.02 -16.60
N SER A 101 -1.06 -1.61 -15.44
CA SER A 101 -1.82 -1.00 -14.36
C SER A 101 -1.31 -1.47 -12.99
N LYS A 102 -1.74 -0.76 -11.94
CA LYS A 102 -1.44 -1.15 -10.57
C LYS A 102 -2.66 -0.99 -9.66
N MET A 103 -2.70 -1.79 -8.62
CA MET A 103 -3.63 -1.64 -7.49
C MET A 103 -2.82 -1.25 -6.26
N ASP A 104 -3.06 -0.05 -5.75
CA ASP A 104 -2.55 0.40 -4.46
C ASP A 104 -3.54 -0.02 -3.36
N MET A 105 -3.02 -0.75 -2.38
CA MET A 105 -3.80 -1.18 -1.23
C MET A 105 -3.17 -0.63 0.03
N ASP A 106 -3.85 0.34 0.61
CA ASP A 106 -3.48 0.94 1.88
C ASP A 106 -3.96 0.07 3.05
N ILE A 107 -3.41 -1.13 3.10
CA ILE A 107 -3.73 -2.13 4.11
C ILE A 107 -2.49 -2.88 4.57
N THR A 108 -2.60 -3.47 5.75
CA THR A 108 -1.64 -4.44 6.27
C THR A 108 -2.27 -5.82 6.39
N LEU A 109 -1.64 -6.80 5.77
CA LEU A 109 -1.98 -8.21 5.91
C LEU A 109 -1.13 -8.85 7.00
N SER A 110 -1.77 -9.36 8.03
CA SER A 110 -1.13 -10.20 9.05
C SER A 110 -0.79 -11.59 8.48
N PRO A 111 0.07 -12.36 9.17
CA PRO A 111 0.39 -13.73 8.76
C PRO A 111 -0.85 -14.56 8.46
N LYS A 112 -0.87 -15.16 7.26
CA LYS A 112 -1.94 -16.05 6.74
C LYS A 112 -3.28 -15.36 6.47
N GLU A 113 -3.38 -14.04 6.63
CA GLU A 113 -4.58 -13.31 6.22
C GLU A 113 -4.73 -13.33 4.69
N VAL A 114 -5.99 -13.32 4.28
CA VAL A 114 -6.40 -13.28 2.88
C VAL A 114 -7.20 -12.02 2.63
N MET A 115 -6.95 -11.39 1.50
CA MET A 115 -7.73 -10.26 1.01
C MET A 115 -8.29 -10.55 -0.38
N GLN A 116 -9.50 -10.06 -0.64
CA GLN A 116 -10.09 -10.00 -1.97
C GLN A 116 -10.25 -8.55 -2.39
N VAL A 117 -9.71 -8.22 -3.55
CA VAL A 117 -9.85 -6.90 -4.18
C VAL A 117 -10.73 -7.03 -5.42
N GLN A 118 -11.55 -6.02 -5.65
CA GLN A 118 -12.37 -5.89 -6.85
C GLN A 118 -12.08 -4.53 -7.50
N PHE A 119 -11.94 -4.53 -8.80
CA PHE A 119 -11.72 -3.30 -9.58
C PHE A 119 -12.32 -3.44 -10.98
N THR A 120 -12.53 -2.32 -11.63
CA THR A 120 -13.02 -2.29 -13.02
C THR A 120 -11.80 -2.18 -13.95
N PRO A 121 -11.51 -3.22 -14.77
CA PRO A 121 -10.46 -3.15 -15.78
C PRO A 121 -10.88 -2.19 -16.90
N LYS A 122 -9.93 -1.83 -17.75
CA LYS A 122 -10.21 -1.00 -18.93
C LYS A 122 -11.08 -1.75 -19.94
N ASP A 123 -11.73 -0.99 -20.81
CA ASP A 123 -12.49 -1.56 -21.92
C ASP A 123 -11.62 -2.49 -22.78
N TYR A 124 -12.23 -3.58 -23.26
CA TYR A 124 -11.60 -4.63 -24.07
C TYR A 124 -10.63 -5.56 -23.34
N THR A 125 -10.56 -5.50 -22.01
CA THR A 125 -9.78 -6.46 -21.22
C THR A 125 -10.52 -7.80 -21.16
N ASP A 126 -9.86 -8.88 -21.56
CA ASP A 126 -10.37 -10.25 -21.51
C ASP A 126 -9.81 -11.01 -20.30
N THR A 127 -8.55 -10.75 -19.96
CA THR A 127 -7.88 -11.31 -18.79
C THR A 127 -6.86 -10.35 -18.20
N ILE A 128 -6.40 -10.65 -16.98
CA ILE A 128 -5.33 -9.94 -16.30
C ILE A 128 -4.17 -10.88 -15.99
N GLU A 129 -2.95 -10.41 -16.12
CA GLU A 129 -1.73 -11.11 -15.74
C GLU A 129 -1.00 -10.32 -14.67
N ILE A 130 -0.76 -10.94 -13.51
CA ILE A 130 -0.02 -10.29 -12.42
C ILE A 130 1.47 -10.32 -12.75
N THR A 131 2.08 -9.15 -12.83
CA THR A 131 3.49 -8.98 -13.25
C THR A 131 4.44 -8.80 -12.09
N GLY A 132 3.92 -8.36 -10.92
CA GLY A 132 4.73 -8.15 -9.75
C GLY A 132 3.95 -7.54 -8.60
N TYR A 133 4.64 -7.28 -7.51
CA TYR A 133 4.09 -6.56 -6.37
C TYR A 133 5.19 -5.91 -5.52
N THR A 134 4.80 -4.91 -4.75
CA THR A 134 5.64 -4.33 -3.70
C THR A 134 4.92 -4.36 -2.37
N TYR A 135 5.66 -4.30 -1.28
CA TYR A 135 5.13 -4.19 0.06
C TYR A 135 6.17 -3.60 1.01
N ILE A 136 5.71 -3.14 2.16
CA ILE A 136 6.56 -2.71 3.27
C ILE A 136 6.50 -3.75 4.38
N VAL A 137 7.65 -4.06 4.95
CA VAL A 137 7.80 -4.83 6.17
C VAL A 137 8.85 -4.16 7.03
N GLU A 138 8.44 -3.64 8.17
CA GLU A 138 9.27 -2.84 9.05
C GLU A 138 10.06 -1.75 8.30
N ASP A 139 11.39 -1.74 8.39
CA ASP A 139 12.27 -0.78 7.72
C ASP A 139 12.59 -1.12 6.25
N CYS A 140 11.92 -2.10 5.68
CA CYS A 140 12.18 -2.59 4.34
C CYS A 140 11.05 -2.28 3.36
N TYR A 141 11.41 -1.77 2.19
CA TYR A 141 10.58 -1.76 1.00
C TYR A 141 11.00 -2.89 0.08
N VAL A 142 10.08 -3.81 -0.19
CA VAL A 142 10.35 -5.01 -0.99
C VAL A 142 9.63 -4.93 -2.32
N GLN A 143 10.35 -5.19 -3.40
CA GLN A 143 9.84 -5.27 -4.75
C GLN A 143 10.07 -6.66 -5.32
N VAL A 144 8.99 -7.28 -5.81
CA VAL A 144 9.01 -8.60 -6.44
C VAL A 144 8.51 -8.47 -7.88
N SER A 145 9.38 -8.75 -8.84
CA SER A 145 9.00 -8.95 -10.25
C SER A 145 8.73 -10.43 -10.47
N LEU A 146 7.50 -10.77 -10.85
CA LEU A 146 7.13 -12.13 -11.23
C LEU A 146 7.56 -12.44 -12.66
N LYS A 147 7.56 -11.42 -13.53
CA LYS A 147 7.99 -11.50 -14.93
C LYS A 147 9.47 -11.89 -15.08
N ASP A 148 10.34 -11.22 -14.29
CA ASP A 148 11.79 -11.39 -14.34
C ASP A 148 12.30 -12.35 -13.26
N ASN A 149 11.41 -12.80 -12.36
CA ASN A 149 11.74 -13.61 -11.19
C ASN A 149 12.78 -12.90 -10.28
N GLU A 150 12.74 -11.58 -10.21
CA GLU A 150 13.68 -10.74 -9.47
C GLU A 150 13.08 -10.24 -8.16
N VAL A 151 13.92 -10.10 -7.13
CA VAL A 151 13.57 -9.49 -5.84
C VAL A 151 14.58 -8.40 -5.52
N LYS A 152 14.08 -7.21 -5.17
CA LYS A 152 14.85 -6.08 -4.65
C LYS A 152 14.37 -5.75 -3.25
N ILE A 153 15.30 -5.55 -2.33
CA ILE A 153 15.05 -5.09 -0.96
C ILE A 153 15.76 -3.76 -0.81
N LEU A 154 15.00 -2.73 -0.44
CA LEU A 154 15.47 -1.37 -0.26
C LEU A 154 15.21 -0.92 1.17
N GLU A 155 16.07 -0.07 1.71
CA GLU A 155 15.82 0.58 2.99
C GLU A 155 14.60 1.52 2.88
N ASN A 156 13.66 1.41 3.80
CA ASN A 156 12.53 2.30 3.91
C ASN A 156 12.87 3.47 4.85
N LYS A 157 13.55 4.48 4.30
CA LYS A 157 13.98 5.65 5.09
C LYS A 157 12.82 6.45 5.66
N GLU A 158 11.72 6.55 4.92
CA GLU A 158 10.53 7.27 5.36
C GLU A 158 9.93 6.63 6.62
N TYR A 159 9.93 5.29 6.68
CA TYR A 159 9.52 4.56 7.86
C TYR A 159 10.37 4.91 9.09
N LEU A 160 11.70 4.89 8.94
CA LEU A 160 12.63 5.20 10.03
C LEU A 160 12.52 6.66 10.50
N GLU A 161 12.29 7.59 9.59
CA GLU A 161 12.10 9.01 9.91
C GLU A 161 10.75 9.25 10.60
N ASN A 162 9.68 8.61 10.12
CA ASN A 162 8.34 8.74 10.66
C ASN A 162 8.12 7.90 11.94
N SER A 163 8.93 6.88 12.20
CA SER A 163 8.79 6.02 13.41
C SER A 163 8.80 6.81 14.72
N LYS A 164 9.43 7.97 14.76
CA LYS A 164 9.44 8.88 15.91
C LYS A 164 8.11 9.59 16.17
N ASN A 165 7.18 9.55 15.22
CA ASN A 165 5.89 10.23 15.28
C ASN A 165 4.70 9.29 15.55
N TYR A 166 4.96 7.99 15.75
CA TYR A 166 3.90 6.97 15.82
C TYR A 166 3.08 6.97 17.10
N GLU A 167 3.58 7.55 18.17
CA GLU A 167 2.89 7.56 19.46
C GLU A 167 2.08 8.84 19.69
N VAL A 168 1.37 9.31 18.68
CA VAL A 168 0.53 10.52 18.83
C VAL A 168 -0.88 10.22 19.32
N MET A 169 -1.35 8.99 19.11
CA MET A 169 -2.69 8.58 19.50
C MET A 169 -2.71 7.15 20.03
N SER A 170 -3.26 6.93 21.18
CA SER A 170 -3.57 5.58 21.69
C SER A 170 -5.02 5.20 21.38
N ILE A 171 -5.24 3.91 21.12
CA ILE A 171 -6.57 3.32 20.97
C ILE A 171 -6.78 2.41 22.16
N ASN A 172 -7.53 2.91 23.16
CA ASN A 172 -7.56 2.31 24.49
C ASN A 172 -8.57 1.18 24.61
N LYS A 173 -9.69 1.28 23.92
CA LYS A 173 -10.76 0.30 24.01
C LYS A 173 -11.43 0.11 22.67
N VAL A 174 -11.54 -1.14 22.29
CA VAL A 174 -12.30 -1.55 21.11
C VAL A 174 -13.40 -2.49 21.58
N SER A 175 -14.64 -2.14 21.27
CA SER A 175 -15.79 -2.94 21.67
C SER A 175 -16.77 -3.13 20.52
N LYS A 176 -17.53 -4.22 20.57
CA LYS A 176 -18.64 -4.50 19.69
C LYS A 176 -19.91 -4.52 20.51
N ASN A 177 -20.80 -3.59 20.30
CA ASN A 177 -22.04 -3.47 21.04
C ASN A 177 -23.23 -3.81 20.15
N ARG A 178 -24.07 -4.75 20.60
CA ARG A 178 -25.31 -5.08 19.90
C ARG A 178 -26.38 -4.05 20.23
N ILE A 179 -26.88 -3.34 19.20
CA ILE A 179 -27.96 -2.36 19.34
C ILE A 179 -29.32 -3.03 19.04
N ALA A 180 -29.37 -3.93 18.06
CA ALA A 180 -30.56 -4.65 17.66
C ALA A 180 -30.23 -6.10 17.23
N LYS A 181 -31.26 -6.90 16.90
CA LYS A 181 -31.08 -8.33 16.57
C LYS A 181 -30.01 -8.59 15.50
N ASN A 182 -29.85 -7.70 14.53
CA ASN A 182 -28.93 -7.81 13.39
C ASN A 182 -27.99 -6.61 13.26
N GLU A 183 -27.94 -5.74 14.25
CA GLU A 183 -27.16 -4.52 14.18
C GLU A 183 -26.11 -4.48 15.30
N LEU A 184 -24.87 -4.44 14.90
CA LEU A 184 -23.73 -4.24 15.79
C LEU A 184 -23.06 -2.94 15.46
N ILE A 185 -22.65 -2.24 16.48
CA ILE A 185 -21.73 -1.12 16.36
C ILE A 185 -20.34 -1.51 16.87
N PHE A 186 -19.38 -1.00 16.18
CA PHE A 186 -18.00 -0.93 16.61
C PHE A 186 -17.76 0.41 17.30
N VAL A 187 -17.11 0.35 18.44
CA VAL A 187 -16.73 1.55 19.20
C VAL A 187 -15.25 1.47 19.52
N ALA A 188 -14.51 2.52 19.18
CA ALA A 188 -13.11 2.69 19.56
C ALA A 188 -12.94 3.97 20.36
N GLU A 189 -12.36 3.86 21.57
CA GLU A 189 -11.96 5.00 22.38
C GLU A 189 -10.51 5.37 21.98
N ILE A 190 -10.33 6.61 21.54
CA ILE A 190 -9.04 7.17 21.13
C ILE A 190 -8.61 8.25 22.10
N LYS A 191 -7.30 8.38 22.32
CA LYS A 191 -6.71 9.43 23.15
C LYS A 191 -5.51 10.04 22.45
N ASN A 192 -5.45 11.36 22.40
CA ASN A 192 -4.25 12.05 21.93
C ASN A 192 -3.19 12.04 23.04
N ILE A 193 -2.10 11.31 22.82
CA ILE A 193 -0.96 11.21 23.75
C ILE A 193 0.20 12.11 23.37
N SER A 194 0.03 12.92 22.31
CA SER A 194 1.03 13.89 21.87
C SER A 194 0.79 15.27 22.51
N GLN A 195 1.72 16.19 22.25
CA GLN A 195 1.58 17.60 22.65
C GLN A 195 0.97 18.49 21.54
N LYS A 196 0.47 17.89 20.45
CA LYS A 196 -0.06 18.57 19.28
C LYS A 196 -1.58 18.45 19.20
N ASN A 197 -2.22 19.39 18.54
CA ASN A 197 -3.63 19.25 18.18
C ASN A 197 -3.73 18.35 16.92
N LEU A 198 -4.53 17.29 17.00
CA LEU A 198 -4.78 16.36 15.91
C LEU A 198 -6.16 16.67 15.30
N GLY A 199 -6.20 16.85 13.98
CA GLY A 199 -7.43 17.07 13.23
C GLY A 199 -7.65 16.01 12.16
N ASN A 200 -8.84 16.00 11.55
CA ASN A 200 -9.18 15.10 10.43
C ASN A 200 -8.74 13.65 10.66
N ILE A 201 -8.94 13.14 11.86
CA ILE A 201 -8.52 11.78 12.22
C ILE A 201 -9.41 10.79 11.47
N VAL A 202 -8.78 9.88 10.74
CA VAL A 202 -9.47 8.78 10.05
C VAL A 202 -8.93 7.45 10.55
N LEU A 203 -9.78 6.65 11.18
CA LEU A 203 -9.43 5.32 11.63
C LEU A 203 -9.67 4.31 10.49
N LYS A 204 -8.67 3.53 10.12
CA LYS A 204 -8.75 2.45 9.14
C LYS A 204 -9.13 1.16 9.84
N VAL A 205 -10.25 0.56 9.48
CA VAL A 205 -10.82 -0.61 10.16
C VAL A 205 -11.15 -1.71 9.14
N ALA A 206 -10.68 -2.93 9.40
CA ALA A 206 -11.02 -4.10 8.59
C ALA A 206 -12.02 -5.00 9.30
N GLU A 207 -13.03 -5.48 8.58
CA GLU A 207 -13.89 -6.57 9.01
C GLU A 207 -13.36 -7.90 8.47
N ILE A 208 -13.19 -8.89 9.35
CA ILE A 208 -12.53 -10.17 9.05
C ILE A 208 -13.52 -11.30 9.33
N ASN A 209 -13.73 -12.17 8.35
CA ASN A 209 -14.57 -13.34 8.51
C ASN A 209 -13.86 -14.50 9.28
N LYS A 210 -14.61 -15.58 9.55
CA LYS A 210 -14.09 -16.76 10.26
C LYS A 210 -12.93 -17.46 9.55
N ASN A 211 -12.78 -17.25 8.24
CA ASN A 211 -11.69 -17.81 7.45
C ASN A 211 -10.44 -16.92 7.42
N LYS A 212 -10.42 -15.85 8.25
CA LYS A 212 -9.38 -14.81 8.25
C LYS A 212 -9.29 -14.03 6.94
N GLU A 213 -10.41 -13.91 6.21
CA GLU A 213 -10.47 -13.08 5.02
C GLU A 213 -10.97 -11.68 5.39
N ILE A 214 -10.23 -10.66 4.96
CA ILE A 214 -10.69 -9.27 5.03
C ILE A 214 -11.81 -9.12 3.99
N VAL A 215 -13.00 -8.83 4.46
CA VAL A 215 -14.23 -8.74 3.64
C VAL A 215 -14.64 -7.30 3.39
N LYS A 216 -14.19 -6.37 4.24
CA LYS A 216 -14.48 -4.95 4.12
C LYS A 216 -13.41 -4.13 4.81
N ILE A 217 -13.12 -2.96 4.26
CA ILE A 217 -12.28 -1.94 4.90
C ILE A 217 -13.11 -0.66 4.95
N ASP A 218 -13.20 -0.08 6.14
CA ASP A 218 -13.87 1.17 6.39
C ASP A 218 -12.87 2.22 6.86
N HIS A 219 -13.10 3.45 6.39
CA HIS A 219 -12.40 4.65 6.83
C HIS A 219 -13.38 5.48 7.66
N ILE A 220 -13.17 5.51 8.96
CA ILE A 220 -14.11 6.11 9.91
C ILE A 220 -13.54 7.43 10.38
N ILE A 221 -14.25 8.51 10.10
CA ILE A 221 -13.80 9.87 10.35
C ILE A 221 -14.20 10.32 11.75
N TYR A 222 -13.24 10.84 12.51
CA TYR A 222 -13.49 11.62 13.72
C TYR A 222 -13.43 13.10 13.36
N ASN A 223 -14.59 13.76 13.38
CA ASN A 223 -14.79 15.11 12.82
C ASN A 223 -14.44 16.26 13.79
N SER A 224 -13.77 15.97 14.89
CA SER A 224 -13.37 16.98 15.87
C SER A 224 -11.84 17.07 15.96
N ILE A 225 -11.36 18.21 16.46
CA ILE A 225 -9.95 18.33 16.83
C ILE A 225 -9.77 17.67 18.19
N LEU A 226 -8.77 16.78 18.29
CA LEU A 226 -8.37 16.10 19.51
C LEU A 226 -7.15 16.82 20.09
N LYS A 227 -7.35 17.56 21.18
CA LYS A 227 -6.27 18.28 21.86
C LYS A 227 -5.38 17.34 22.67
N PRO A 228 -4.18 17.78 23.07
CA PRO A 228 -3.34 16.98 24.00
C PRO A 228 -4.12 16.46 25.19
N GLU A 229 -3.93 15.17 25.51
CA GLU A 229 -4.59 14.41 26.59
C GLU A 229 -6.11 14.25 26.44
N GLU A 230 -6.73 14.81 25.41
CA GLU A 230 -8.17 14.68 25.17
C GLU A 230 -8.51 13.29 24.62
N GLU A 231 -9.68 12.80 25.04
CA GLU A 231 -10.24 11.51 24.61
C GLU A 231 -11.41 11.73 23.65
N GLY A 232 -11.57 10.81 22.70
CA GLY A 232 -12.65 10.81 21.73
C GLY A 232 -13.20 9.40 21.52
N GLU A 233 -14.39 9.32 20.94
CA GLU A 233 -15.04 8.07 20.62
C GLU A 233 -15.37 8.01 19.14
N ILE A 234 -14.95 6.91 18.48
CA ILE A 234 -15.24 6.61 17.09
C ILE A 234 -16.24 5.47 17.04
N VAL A 235 -17.36 5.70 16.35
CA VAL A 235 -18.47 4.74 16.28
C VAL A 235 -18.85 4.46 14.83
N THR A 236 -19.00 3.20 14.46
CA THR A 236 -19.52 2.79 13.14
C THR A 236 -20.35 1.52 13.22
N SER A 237 -21.24 1.32 12.25
CA SER A 237 -22.00 0.08 12.10
C SER A 237 -21.16 -0.99 11.42
N LEU A 238 -21.19 -2.22 11.94
CA LEU A 238 -20.52 -3.36 11.33
C LEU A 238 -21.40 -4.03 10.28
N TYR A 239 -20.77 -4.51 9.21
CA TYR A 239 -21.45 -5.20 8.11
C TYR A 239 -22.08 -6.53 8.57
N ASN A 240 -21.38 -7.30 9.42
CA ASN A 240 -21.87 -8.57 9.92
C ASN A 240 -21.43 -8.80 11.38
N SER A 241 -22.39 -9.16 12.21
CA SER A 241 -22.15 -9.43 13.65
C SER A 241 -21.20 -10.60 13.94
N ASN A 242 -20.95 -11.47 12.96
CA ASN A 242 -20.08 -12.64 13.11
C ASN A 242 -18.64 -12.37 12.66
N TYR A 243 -18.34 -11.14 12.19
CA TYR A 243 -17.00 -10.76 11.76
C TYR A 243 -16.19 -10.20 12.93
N ASP A 244 -14.90 -10.45 12.90
CA ASP A 244 -13.96 -9.78 13.77
C ASP A 244 -13.57 -8.44 13.19
N VAL A 245 -13.10 -7.55 14.05
CA VAL A 245 -12.67 -6.21 13.67
C VAL A 245 -11.20 -6.05 14.02
N LYS A 246 -10.45 -5.51 13.08
CA LYS A 246 -9.04 -5.21 13.22
C LYS A 246 -8.82 -3.75 12.83
N ILE A 247 -8.13 -3.01 13.69
CA ILE A 247 -7.68 -1.67 13.35
C ILE A 247 -6.38 -1.83 12.57
N LEU A 248 -6.35 -1.27 11.37
CA LEU A 248 -5.19 -1.31 10.49
C LEU A 248 -4.24 -0.15 10.80
N GLY A 249 -4.79 1.03 11.06
CA GLY A 249 -4.04 2.23 11.28
C GLY A 249 -4.95 3.45 11.39
N TYR A 250 -4.36 4.62 11.29
CA TYR A 250 -5.09 5.88 11.26
C TYR A 250 -4.30 6.94 10.49
N THR A 251 -5.02 7.92 9.95
CA THR A 251 -4.42 9.15 9.45
C THR A 251 -4.85 10.32 10.33
N TYR A 252 -4.05 11.36 10.37
CA TYR A 252 -4.39 12.59 11.06
C TYR A 252 -3.71 13.80 10.41
N ASP A 253 -4.28 14.96 10.61
CA ASP A 253 -3.63 16.23 10.30
C ASP A 253 -2.98 16.79 11.56
N ASP A 254 -1.66 17.03 11.49
CA ASP A 254 -0.96 17.87 12.45
C ASP A 254 -1.40 19.32 12.21
N MET A 255 -2.25 19.85 13.10
CA MET A 255 -2.87 21.15 12.92
C MET A 255 -1.87 22.32 13.02
N GLU A 256 -0.69 22.12 13.59
CA GLU A 256 0.37 23.11 13.68
C GLU A 256 1.20 23.16 12.38
N ASN A 257 1.56 22.00 11.84
CA ASN A 257 2.41 21.87 10.67
C ASN A 257 1.61 21.73 9.36
N LYS A 258 0.28 21.58 9.43
CA LYS A 258 -0.62 21.36 8.27
C LYS A 258 -0.18 20.19 7.41
N SER A 259 0.33 19.15 8.02
CA SER A 259 0.76 17.91 7.35
C SER A 259 -0.23 16.80 7.65
N ASN A 260 -0.59 16.03 6.64
CA ASN A 260 -1.33 14.79 6.79
C ASN A 260 -0.33 13.65 7.04
N ILE A 261 -0.55 12.89 8.10
CA ILE A 261 0.34 11.80 8.52
C ILE A 261 -0.45 10.51 8.55
N ASP A 262 0.09 9.48 7.93
CA ASP A 262 -0.48 8.14 7.87
C ASP A 262 0.29 7.19 8.78
N ILE A 263 -0.43 6.47 9.62
CA ILE A 263 0.11 5.54 10.61
C ILE A 263 -0.49 4.15 10.39
N ASP A 264 0.36 3.20 10.05
CA ASP A 264 0.01 1.79 10.03
C ASP A 264 0.38 1.15 11.37
N LEU A 265 -0.62 0.77 12.17
CA LEU A 265 -0.42 0.22 13.52
C LEU A 265 0.09 -1.24 13.52
N ILE A 266 0.06 -1.92 12.39
CA ILE A 266 0.32 -3.35 12.34
C ILE A 266 1.75 -3.65 11.91
N THR A 267 2.35 -2.80 11.12
CA THR A 267 3.77 -2.92 10.73
C THR A 267 4.74 -2.58 11.86
N HIS A 268 4.23 -2.01 12.97
CA HIS A 268 5.02 -1.47 14.08
C HIS A 268 5.03 -2.33 15.36
N LYS A 269 4.59 -3.57 15.31
CA LYS A 269 4.58 -4.45 16.51
C LYS A 269 5.59 -5.54 16.42
#